data_4309975a4a8dd445366b2c1f41b37fae
#
_entry.id   4309975a4a8dd445366b2c1f41b37fae
#
_cell.length_a   1.000
_cell.length_b   1.000
_cell.length_c   1.000
_cell.angle_alpha   90.00
_cell.angle_beta   90.00
_cell.angle_gamma   90.00
#
_symmetry.space_group_name_H-M   'P 1'
#
loop_
_entity.id
_entity.type
_entity.pdbx_description
1 polymer ?
#
loop_
_entity_poly.entity_id
_entity_poly.type
_entity_poly.pdbx_seq_one_letter_code
_entity_poly.pdbx_strand_id
1 'polypeptide(L)'
;MGEGALLRSLGIEVVHELAGVGENLRDHYAPRFCARVKGIETINEQSKGVKLFGEIAKYFIGGKSILNLSPSMVYGFWHSDPVVKNNDIQFVFAPASYKLGKHGLLADHPGFTVAAWQHRPDSKGWVRLRSADPFEK
;
A
#
# COMPACT_ATOMS: atom_id res chain seq x y z
N MET A 1 23.19 4.78 14.23
CA MET A 1 23.74 3.61 13.49
C MET A 1 23.52 3.84 12.00
N GLY A 2 24.47 3.50 11.12
CA GLY A 2 24.37 3.68 9.67
C GLY A 2 25.75 3.77 9.01
N GLU A 3 25.78 4.26 7.76
CA GLU A 3 27.03 4.59 7.08
C GLU A 3 27.74 5.74 7.80
N GLY A 4 28.90 5.47 8.38
CA GLY A 4 29.58 6.44 9.24
C GLY A 4 30.00 7.71 8.54
N ALA A 5 30.39 7.65 7.27
CA ALA A 5 30.76 8.82 6.48
C ALA A 5 29.57 9.78 6.30
N LEU A 6 28.40 9.24 5.92
CA LEU A 6 27.17 10.02 5.75
C LEU A 6 26.71 10.63 7.08
N LEU A 7 26.72 9.84 8.17
CA LEU A 7 26.30 10.35 9.48
C LEU A 7 27.18 11.50 9.93
N ARG A 8 28.51 11.36 9.82
CA ARG A 8 29.46 12.45 10.17
C ARG A 8 29.27 13.70 9.31
N SER A 9 29.02 13.54 8.02
CA SER A 9 28.78 14.69 7.12
C SER A 9 27.54 15.49 7.48
N LEU A 10 26.57 14.83 8.13
CA LEU A 10 25.33 15.45 8.63
C LEU A 10 25.44 15.93 10.09
N GLY A 11 26.63 15.85 10.72
CA GLY A 11 26.80 16.22 12.12
C GLY A 11 26.19 15.23 13.13
N ILE A 12 25.86 14.01 12.70
CA ILE A 12 25.26 12.98 13.56
C ILE A 12 26.36 12.11 14.15
N GLU A 13 26.35 11.95 15.47
CA GLU A 13 27.29 11.07 16.17
C GLU A 13 27.13 9.59 15.74
N VAL A 14 28.23 8.95 15.42
CA VAL A 14 28.26 7.54 15.00
C VAL A 14 28.43 6.64 16.21
N VAL A 15 27.33 6.15 16.77
CA VAL A 15 27.35 5.18 17.87
C VAL A 15 27.84 3.81 17.39
N HIS A 16 27.43 3.41 16.18
CA HIS A 16 27.86 2.15 15.58
C HIS A 16 27.80 2.26 14.05
N GLU A 17 28.86 1.85 13.39
CA GLU A 17 28.94 1.87 11.93
C GLU A 17 28.31 0.61 11.33
N LEU A 18 27.35 0.80 10.43
CA LEU A 18 26.65 -0.24 9.69
C LEU A 18 26.46 0.20 8.25
N ALA A 19 27.37 -0.15 7.38
CA ALA A 19 27.40 0.27 5.97
C ALA A 19 26.16 -0.20 5.17
N GLY A 20 25.48 -1.27 5.61
CA GLY A 20 24.29 -1.81 4.94
C GLY A 20 22.98 -1.10 5.25
N VAL A 21 22.97 -0.17 6.21
CA VAL A 21 21.74 0.55 6.57
C VAL A 21 21.34 1.50 5.46
N GLY A 22 20.12 1.33 4.97
CA GLY A 22 19.60 2.08 3.83
C GLY A 22 19.98 1.54 2.46
N GLU A 23 20.80 0.52 2.39
CA GLU A 23 21.18 -0.13 1.13
C GLU A 23 20.26 -1.31 0.77
N ASN A 24 20.28 -1.71 -0.51
CA ASN A 24 19.51 -2.83 -1.05
C ASN A 24 17.98 -2.70 -0.90
N LEU A 25 17.46 -1.48 -0.88
CA LEU A 25 16.01 -1.24 -0.94
C LEU A 25 15.40 -1.95 -2.15
N ARG A 26 14.32 -2.69 -1.91
CA ARG A 26 13.47 -3.22 -2.97
C ARG A 26 12.07 -2.71 -2.75
N ASP A 27 11.40 -2.26 -3.81
CA ASP A 27 10.05 -1.75 -3.74
C ASP A 27 9.22 -2.23 -4.93
N HIS A 28 7.90 -2.27 -4.74
CA HIS A 28 6.96 -2.71 -5.74
C HIS A 28 6.51 -1.53 -6.60
N TYR A 29 6.74 -1.61 -7.92
CA TYR A 29 6.01 -0.75 -8.84
C TYR A 29 4.62 -1.35 -9.06
N ALA A 30 3.61 -0.74 -8.43
CA ALA A 30 2.25 -1.27 -8.36
C ALA A 30 1.26 -0.40 -9.15
N PRO A 31 1.14 -0.57 -10.46
CA PRO A 31 0.09 0.08 -11.26
C PRO A 31 -1.29 -0.32 -10.75
N ARG A 32 -2.19 0.66 -10.70
CA ARG A 32 -3.56 0.48 -10.23
C ARG A 32 -4.53 0.79 -11.35
N PHE A 33 -5.52 -0.09 -11.51
CA PHE A 33 -6.66 0.10 -12.37
C PHE A 33 -7.90 0.31 -11.51
N CYS A 34 -8.59 1.45 -11.70
CA CYS A 34 -9.85 1.76 -11.05
C CYS A 34 -10.95 1.82 -12.11
N ALA A 35 -12.04 1.11 -11.88
CA ALA A 35 -13.20 1.12 -12.77
C ALA A 35 -14.47 1.49 -12.03
N ARG A 36 -15.38 2.19 -12.72
CA ARG A 36 -16.74 2.43 -12.22
C ARG A 36 -17.59 1.19 -12.42
N VAL A 37 -18.49 0.95 -11.49
CA VAL A 37 -19.49 -0.11 -11.61
C VAL A 37 -20.90 0.47 -11.56
N LYS A 38 -21.86 -0.31 -12.08
CA LYS A 38 -23.29 0.01 -12.04
C LYS A 38 -24.05 -1.21 -11.55
N GLY A 39 -25.15 -0.99 -10.82
CA GLY A 39 -26.03 -2.06 -10.36
C GLY A 39 -25.56 -2.89 -9.17
N ILE A 40 -24.38 -2.57 -8.61
CA ILE A 40 -23.89 -3.18 -7.38
C ILE A 40 -23.41 -2.09 -6.43
N GLU A 41 -23.58 -2.35 -5.13
CA GLU A 41 -23.11 -1.46 -4.08
C GLU A 41 -21.66 -1.77 -3.73
N THR A 42 -20.87 -0.73 -3.53
CA THR A 42 -19.44 -0.83 -3.17
C THR A 42 -19.17 -0.15 -1.82
N ILE A 43 -17.97 -0.27 -1.32
CA ILE A 43 -17.54 0.42 -0.09
C ILE A 43 -17.74 1.95 -0.21
N ASN A 44 -17.67 2.51 -1.42
CA ASN A 44 -17.83 3.95 -1.64
C ASN A 44 -19.20 4.47 -1.20
N GLU A 45 -20.27 3.71 -1.42
CA GLU A 45 -21.63 4.08 -0.99
C GLU A 45 -21.88 3.73 0.47
N GLN A 46 -21.37 2.57 0.91
CA GLN A 46 -21.56 2.10 2.29
C GLN A 46 -20.83 2.98 3.32
N SER A 47 -19.75 3.65 2.89
CA SER A 47 -18.96 4.55 3.74
C SER A 47 -19.51 5.96 3.87
N LYS A 48 -20.74 6.24 3.42
CA LYS A 48 -21.32 7.59 3.39
C LYS A 48 -22.72 7.66 4.02
N GLY A 49 -23.01 8.83 4.60
CA GLY A 49 -24.35 9.18 5.07
C GLY A 49 -24.95 8.15 6.03
N VAL A 50 -26.24 7.91 5.90
CA VAL A 50 -27.01 6.99 6.78
C VAL A 50 -26.48 5.55 6.73
N LYS A 51 -25.94 5.12 5.58
CA LYS A 51 -25.37 3.77 5.45
C LYS A 51 -24.14 3.59 6.35
N LEU A 52 -23.29 4.59 6.47
CA LEU A 52 -22.14 4.54 7.37
C LEU A 52 -22.59 4.37 8.84
N PHE A 53 -23.65 5.07 9.27
CA PHE A 53 -24.18 4.87 10.62
C PHE A 53 -24.66 3.43 10.84
N GLY A 54 -25.30 2.83 9.83
CA GLY A 54 -25.67 1.42 9.87
C GLY A 54 -24.47 0.48 9.97
N GLU A 55 -23.39 0.77 9.23
CA GLU A 55 -22.15 -0.01 9.29
C GLU A 55 -21.46 0.13 10.66
N ILE A 56 -21.45 1.32 11.24
CA ILE A 56 -20.92 1.58 12.59
C ILE A 56 -21.73 0.78 13.62
N ALA A 57 -23.08 0.84 13.56
CA ALA A 57 -23.92 0.08 14.47
C ALA A 57 -23.66 -1.43 14.37
N LYS A 58 -23.60 -1.99 13.15
CA LYS A 58 -23.24 -3.40 12.91
C LYS A 58 -21.90 -3.76 13.54
N TYR A 59 -20.89 -2.90 13.41
CA TYR A 59 -19.55 -3.13 13.97
C TYR A 59 -19.61 -3.30 15.50
N PHE A 60 -20.30 -2.38 16.19
CA PHE A 60 -20.38 -2.41 17.66
C PHE A 60 -21.18 -3.58 18.22
N ILE A 61 -22.14 -4.11 17.47
CA ILE A 61 -22.89 -5.32 17.88
C ILE A 61 -22.23 -6.63 17.43
N GLY A 62 -20.99 -6.58 16.93
CA GLY A 62 -20.25 -7.76 16.46
C GLY A 62 -20.73 -8.32 15.12
N GLY A 63 -21.51 -7.56 14.35
CA GLY A 63 -21.98 -7.93 13.02
C GLY A 63 -20.96 -7.74 11.91
N LYS A 64 -21.27 -8.25 10.72
CA LYS A 64 -20.47 -8.05 9.51
C LYS A 64 -20.61 -6.61 9.01
N SER A 65 -19.52 -5.85 9.04
CA SER A 65 -19.46 -4.45 8.65
C SER A 65 -18.26 -4.19 7.72
N ILE A 66 -18.35 -3.14 6.92
CA ILE A 66 -17.19 -2.66 6.14
C ILE A 66 -16.01 -2.25 7.04
N LEU A 67 -16.26 -1.91 8.31
CA LEU A 67 -15.22 -1.56 9.27
C LEU A 67 -14.38 -2.76 9.74
N ASN A 68 -14.84 -3.98 9.46
CA ASN A 68 -14.08 -5.20 9.72
C ASN A 68 -13.19 -5.61 8.53
N LEU A 69 -13.31 -4.92 7.39
CA LEU A 69 -12.62 -5.32 6.17
C LEU A 69 -11.21 -4.76 6.11
N SER A 70 -10.31 -5.56 5.55
CA SER A 70 -8.99 -5.09 5.11
C SER A 70 -9.15 -4.12 3.92
N PRO A 71 -8.22 -3.17 3.73
CA PRO A 71 -8.20 -2.29 2.55
C PRO A 71 -8.24 -3.03 1.21
N SER A 72 -7.68 -4.25 1.17
CA SER A 72 -7.76 -5.16 0.03
C SER A 72 -8.35 -6.48 0.48
N MET A 73 -9.38 -6.95 -0.19
CA MET A 73 -10.16 -8.11 0.25
C MET A 73 -9.72 -9.41 -0.40
N VAL A 74 -9.17 -9.33 -1.60
CA VAL A 74 -8.73 -10.50 -2.36
C VAL A 74 -7.29 -10.30 -2.79
N TYR A 75 -6.49 -11.32 -2.57
CA TYR A 75 -5.09 -11.40 -2.98
C TYR A 75 -4.93 -12.61 -3.90
N GLY A 76 -4.17 -12.43 -4.96
CA GLY A 76 -3.82 -13.51 -5.88
C GLY A 76 -2.31 -13.50 -6.14
N PHE A 77 -1.75 -14.67 -6.32
CA PHE A 77 -0.35 -14.86 -6.71
C PHE A 77 -0.31 -15.72 -7.95
N TRP A 78 0.52 -15.35 -8.91
CA TRP A 78 0.62 -16.03 -10.20
C TRP A 78 2.04 -16.01 -10.75
N HIS A 79 2.26 -16.82 -11.78
CA HIS A 79 3.50 -16.82 -12.54
C HIS A 79 3.37 -15.92 -13.76
N SER A 80 4.38 -15.08 -14.04
CA SER A 80 4.46 -14.33 -15.29
C SER A 80 4.69 -15.22 -16.50
N ASP A 81 5.39 -16.34 -16.28
CA ASP A 81 5.71 -17.34 -17.30
C ASP A 81 5.63 -18.75 -16.67
N PRO A 82 5.14 -19.78 -17.40
CA PRO A 82 5.06 -21.16 -16.92
C PRO A 82 6.40 -21.76 -16.46
N VAL A 83 7.53 -21.25 -16.95
CA VAL A 83 8.87 -21.73 -16.55
C VAL A 83 9.34 -21.18 -15.20
N VAL A 84 8.69 -20.13 -14.69
CA VAL A 84 9.03 -19.53 -13.39
C VAL A 84 8.55 -20.44 -12.27
N LYS A 85 9.47 -20.92 -11.43
CA LYS A 85 9.17 -21.86 -10.35
C LYS A 85 8.33 -21.27 -9.20
N ASN A 86 8.51 -19.98 -8.92
CA ASN A 86 7.82 -19.28 -7.83
C ASN A 86 6.86 -18.25 -8.40
N ASN A 87 5.76 -18.01 -7.70
CA ASN A 87 4.86 -16.92 -8.07
C ASN A 87 5.59 -15.59 -7.98
N ASP A 88 5.69 -14.89 -9.09
CA ASP A 88 6.43 -13.63 -9.23
C ASP A 88 5.51 -12.41 -9.45
N ILE A 89 4.20 -12.64 -9.65
CA ILE A 89 3.18 -11.59 -9.73
C ILE A 89 2.25 -11.70 -8.54
N GLN A 90 1.96 -10.57 -7.91
CA GLN A 90 0.90 -10.42 -6.92
C GLN A 90 -0.18 -9.50 -7.44
N PHE A 91 -1.44 -9.89 -7.18
CA PHE A 91 -2.64 -9.08 -7.45
C PHE A 91 -3.34 -8.75 -6.14
N VAL A 92 -3.98 -7.60 -6.11
CA VAL A 92 -4.94 -7.23 -5.07
C VAL A 92 -6.20 -6.68 -5.70
N PHE A 93 -7.34 -6.94 -5.04
CA PHE A 93 -8.63 -6.42 -5.42
C PHE A 93 -9.30 -5.78 -4.20
N ALA A 94 -9.89 -4.60 -4.43
CA ALA A 94 -10.71 -3.90 -3.46
C ALA A 94 -12.03 -3.46 -4.13
N PRO A 95 -13.21 -3.76 -3.54
CA PRO A 95 -14.50 -3.29 -4.04
C PRO A 95 -14.73 -1.82 -3.66
N ALA A 96 -13.76 -0.99 -3.96
CA ALA A 96 -13.74 0.43 -3.72
C ALA A 96 -12.97 1.15 -4.82
N SER A 97 -13.42 2.33 -5.22
CA SER A 97 -12.68 3.23 -6.08
C SER A 97 -12.03 4.35 -5.26
N TYR A 98 -10.84 4.77 -5.66
CA TYR A 98 -10.04 5.78 -4.97
C TYR A 98 -9.81 7.00 -5.85
N LYS A 99 -9.63 8.17 -5.22
CA LYS A 99 -9.26 9.41 -5.92
C LYS A 99 -7.83 9.31 -6.43
N LEU A 100 -7.64 9.66 -7.71
CA LEU A 100 -6.32 9.66 -8.32
C LEU A 100 -5.40 10.65 -7.59
N GLY A 101 -4.17 10.23 -7.33
CA GLY A 101 -3.15 11.04 -6.63
C GLY A 101 -3.41 11.31 -5.15
N LYS A 102 -4.46 10.73 -4.56
CA LYS A 102 -4.75 10.88 -3.13
C LYS A 102 -4.84 9.50 -2.47
N HIS A 103 -3.79 9.12 -1.75
CA HIS A 103 -3.74 7.84 -1.08
C HIS A 103 -4.84 7.71 -0.02
N GLY A 104 -5.54 6.58 -0.04
CA GLY A 104 -6.56 6.23 0.97
C GLY A 104 -7.89 6.98 0.87
N LEU A 105 -8.05 7.95 -0.03
CA LEU A 105 -9.31 8.66 -0.19
C LEU A 105 -10.20 7.98 -1.22
N LEU A 106 -11.41 7.61 -0.82
CA LEU A 106 -12.43 7.04 -1.69
C LEU A 106 -12.91 8.07 -2.72
N ALA A 107 -13.16 7.61 -3.94
CA ALA A 107 -13.81 8.40 -4.97
C ALA A 107 -15.30 8.63 -4.66
N ASP A 108 -15.92 9.58 -5.36
CA ASP A 108 -17.32 9.95 -5.12
C ASP A 108 -18.33 9.06 -5.88
N HIS A 109 -17.84 8.00 -6.53
CA HIS A 109 -18.63 7.07 -7.34
C HIS A 109 -18.34 5.62 -6.96
N PRO A 110 -19.31 4.71 -7.18
CA PRO A 110 -19.11 3.28 -7.00
C PRO A 110 -18.05 2.73 -7.93
N GLY A 111 -17.24 1.82 -7.46
CA GLY A 111 -16.19 1.24 -8.26
C GLY A 111 -15.37 0.18 -7.55
N PHE A 112 -14.42 -0.37 -8.28
CA PHE A 112 -13.43 -1.29 -7.75
C PHE A 112 -12.03 -0.85 -8.17
N THR A 113 -11.05 -1.35 -7.44
CA THR A 113 -9.63 -1.16 -7.75
C THR A 113 -8.94 -2.51 -7.81
N VAL A 114 -8.16 -2.72 -8.87
CA VAL A 114 -7.22 -3.82 -9.01
C VAL A 114 -5.81 -3.23 -9.09
N ALA A 115 -4.87 -3.84 -8.41
CA ALA A 115 -3.46 -3.56 -8.61
C ALA A 115 -2.70 -4.88 -8.83
N ALA A 116 -1.63 -4.79 -9.61
CA ALA A 116 -0.73 -5.91 -9.85
C ALA A 116 0.71 -5.41 -9.82
N TRP A 117 1.63 -6.24 -9.35
CA TRP A 117 3.05 -5.90 -9.32
C TRP A 117 3.93 -7.14 -9.32
N GLN A 118 5.19 -6.95 -9.70
CA GLN A 118 6.19 -7.96 -9.52
C GLN A 118 6.41 -8.19 -8.02
N HIS A 119 6.15 -9.43 -7.55
CA HIS A 119 6.15 -9.75 -6.12
C HIS A 119 7.54 -9.65 -5.49
N ARG A 120 8.58 -9.99 -6.24
CA ARG A 120 9.98 -9.93 -5.78
C ARG A 120 10.87 -9.30 -6.85
N PRO A 121 10.89 -7.95 -6.96
CA PRO A 121 11.73 -7.28 -7.95
C PRO A 121 13.22 -7.52 -7.66
N ASP A 122 14.01 -7.68 -8.71
CA ASP A 122 15.46 -7.83 -8.61
C ASP A 122 16.18 -6.49 -8.49
N SER A 123 15.51 -5.41 -8.90
CA SER A 123 16.04 -4.05 -8.77
C SER A 123 16.33 -3.71 -7.32
N LYS A 124 17.45 -3.05 -7.10
CA LYS A 124 17.90 -2.58 -5.79
C LYS A 124 18.17 -1.08 -5.83
N GLY A 125 17.72 -0.41 -4.79
CA GLY A 125 17.97 1.00 -4.55
C GLY A 125 18.52 1.25 -3.17
N TRP A 126 18.39 2.46 -2.71
CA TRP A 126 18.84 2.90 -1.39
C TRP A 126 17.89 3.96 -0.81
N VAL A 127 17.91 4.08 0.51
CA VAL A 127 17.29 5.17 1.28
C VAL A 127 18.34 5.79 2.16
N ARG A 128 18.57 7.10 2.03
CA ARG A 128 19.60 7.82 2.76
C ARG A 128 19.04 9.04 3.46
N LEU A 129 19.63 9.39 4.58
CA LEU A 129 19.33 10.62 5.28
C LEU A 129 19.69 11.82 4.39
N ARG A 130 18.81 12.80 4.36
CA ARG A 130 19.00 14.07 3.65
C ARG A 130 19.62 15.14 4.56
N SER A 131 19.24 15.13 5.83
CA SER A 131 19.77 16.03 6.86
C SER A 131 19.72 15.37 8.23
N ALA A 132 20.15 16.10 9.26
CA ALA A 132 20.02 15.68 10.65
C ALA A 132 18.62 15.92 11.22
N ASP A 133 17.78 16.70 10.55
CA ASP A 133 16.39 16.93 10.96
C ASP A 133 15.51 15.72 10.60
N PRO A 134 14.94 15.00 11.59
CA PRO A 134 14.11 13.81 11.32
C PRO A 134 12.78 14.15 10.64
N PHE A 135 12.38 15.41 10.56
CA PHE A 135 11.15 15.86 9.94
C PHE A 135 11.35 16.43 8.53
N GLU A 136 12.57 16.59 8.07
CA GLU A 136 12.86 16.98 6.69
C GLU A 136 12.55 15.83 5.73
N LYS A 137 11.70 16.13 4.72
CA LYS A 137 11.23 15.17 3.70
C LYS A 137 12.03 15.27 2.41
#